data_659967bca7ed725917fa9ff55975318e
#
_entry.id   659967bca7ed725917fa9ff55975318e
#
_cell.length_a   1.000
_cell.length_b   1.000
_cell.length_c   1.000
_cell.angle_alpha   90.00
_cell.angle_beta   90.00
_cell.angle_gamma   90.00
#
_symmetry.space_group_name_H-M   'P 1'
#
loop_
_entity.id
_entity.type
_entity.pdbx_description
1 polymer ?
#
loop_
_entity_poly.entity_id
_entity_poly.type
_entity_poly.pdbx_seq_one_letter_code
_entity_poly.pdbx_strand_id
1 'polypeptide(L)'
;MKHIEAVIFDWAGTTVDYGCFAPLKGFIDAFASKGVKITPAEARGPMGLLKIDHIRALAAIPHIKAELEQNLGHAVTDGDINELYNVFESTLLENLVAYSTVKPYVTETVDALRSQGICIGSTSGYTRAMMDRITSHVAKQGYAPDCCVCADEVSRGRPYPYMMWKNMSELDIADPRRVVKVGDTVSDIREGVSADAWTVGVVMGSSELGLNEDEVQAISSEELLALKKKTFERFYEAGADYVIDDMRELPGVIEQINDQLREMEPHKLLTPGPLTTRRSVKLAQLADHCTWDDAYKKLTVG
;
A
#
# COMPACT_ATOMS: atom_id res chain seq x y z
N MET A 1 -15.68 15.90 16.66
CA MET A 1 -16.15 14.62 16.08
C MET A 1 -14.92 13.92 15.51
N LYS A 2 -14.79 12.60 15.68
CA LYS A 2 -13.70 11.83 15.07
C LYS A 2 -13.96 11.76 13.56
N HIS A 3 -12.94 12.08 12.77
CA HIS A 3 -12.95 12.01 11.31
C HIS A 3 -11.53 11.67 10.83
N ILE A 4 -11.39 11.27 9.60
CA ILE A 4 -10.09 11.06 8.98
C ILE A 4 -9.31 12.37 8.94
N GLU A 5 -8.05 12.32 9.39
CA GLU A 5 -7.13 13.45 9.46
C GLU A 5 -6.06 13.40 8.38
N ALA A 6 -5.69 12.19 7.93
CA ALA A 6 -4.76 12.03 6.81
C ALA A 6 -5.09 10.85 5.92
N VAL A 7 -4.73 10.99 4.65
CA VAL A 7 -4.61 9.92 3.69
C VAL A 7 -3.15 9.77 3.29
N ILE A 8 -2.59 8.57 3.45
CA ILE A 8 -1.19 8.26 3.14
C ILE A 8 -1.16 7.36 1.90
N PHE A 9 -0.71 7.94 0.79
CA PHE A 9 -0.64 7.28 -0.51
C PHE A 9 0.69 6.55 -0.73
N ASP A 10 0.67 5.46 -1.49
CA ASP A 10 1.84 5.02 -2.23
C ASP A 10 2.07 5.87 -3.48
N TRP A 11 3.20 5.67 -4.17
CA TRP A 11 3.58 6.41 -5.37
C TRP A 11 3.31 5.61 -6.65
N ALA A 12 4.22 4.73 -7.03
CA ALA A 12 4.20 4.06 -8.34
C ALA A 12 3.09 3.00 -8.43
N GLY A 13 2.16 3.17 -9.36
CA GLY A 13 0.95 2.35 -9.49
C GLY A 13 -0.24 2.93 -8.73
N THR A 14 0.00 3.79 -7.73
CA THR A 14 -1.06 4.45 -6.94
C THR A 14 -1.30 5.87 -7.40
N THR A 15 -0.32 6.75 -7.31
CA THR A 15 -0.46 8.18 -7.66
C THR A 15 0.26 8.56 -8.94
N VAL A 16 1.32 7.84 -9.30
CA VAL A 16 2.09 8.00 -10.53
C VAL A 16 2.36 6.65 -11.19
N ASP A 17 2.91 6.63 -12.39
CA ASP A 17 3.35 5.41 -13.10
C ASP A 17 2.21 4.38 -13.24
N TYR A 18 1.24 4.66 -14.10
CA TYR A 18 0.11 3.78 -14.36
C TYR A 18 0.56 2.36 -14.74
N GLY A 19 0.25 1.37 -13.90
CA GLY A 19 0.68 -0.03 -14.06
C GLY A 19 2.04 -0.34 -13.46
N CYS A 20 2.74 0.63 -12.84
CA CYS A 20 4.03 0.45 -12.15
C CYS A 20 5.12 -0.17 -13.06
N PHE A 21 5.42 0.49 -14.19
CA PHE A 21 6.37 -0.03 -15.20
C PHE A 21 7.81 0.41 -14.98
N ALA A 22 8.07 1.55 -14.32
CA ALA A 22 9.43 2.02 -14.07
C ALA A 22 10.31 0.95 -13.37
N PRO A 23 9.92 0.39 -12.22
CA PRO A 23 10.72 -0.62 -11.55
C PRO A 23 10.71 -1.97 -12.29
N LEU A 24 9.62 -2.30 -12.99
CA LEU A 24 9.51 -3.55 -13.74
C LEU A 24 10.64 -3.73 -14.73
N LYS A 25 10.89 -2.71 -15.56
CA LYS A 25 11.99 -2.71 -16.54
C LYS A 25 13.35 -2.85 -15.84
N GLY A 26 13.57 -2.13 -14.75
CA GLY A 26 14.80 -2.19 -13.97
C GLY A 26 15.11 -3.60 -13.45
N PHE A 27 14.11 -4.30 -12.93
CA PHE A 27 14.28 -5.69 -12.47
C PHE A 27 14.60 -6.64 -13.63
N ILE A 28 13.87 -6.56 -14.73
CA ILE A 28 14.12 -7.41 -15.91
C ILE A 28 15.55 -7.20 -16.44
N ASP A 29 15.97 -5.95 -16.58
CA ASP A 29 17.31 -5.62 -17.08
C ASP A 29 18.41 -6.06 -16.11
N ALA A 30 18.20 -5.92 -14.79
CA ALA A 30 19.15 -6.37 -13.78
C ALA A 30 19.41 -7.89 -13.87
N PHE A 31 18.37 -8.70 -13.90
CA PHE A 31 18.52 -10.16 -14.02
C PHE A 31 19.05 -10.57 -15.39
N ALA A 32 18.65 -9.89 -16.47
CA ALA A 32 19.18 -10.12 -17.82
C ALA A 32 20.69 -9.83 -17.90
N SER A 33 21.23 -8.88 -17.11
CA SER A 33 22.67 -8.60 -17.04
C SER A 33 23.50 -9.79 -16.50
N LYS A 34 22.87 -10.70 -15.78
CA LYS A 34 23.45 -11.97 -15.30
C LYS A 34 23.00 -13.17 -16.15
N GLY A 35 22.42 -12.94 -17.33
CA GLY A 35 21.94 -13.97 -18.25
C GLY A 35 20.67 -14.69 -17.80
N VAL A 36 19.95 -14.18 -16.81
CA VAL A 36 18.71 -14.77 -16.26
C VAL A 36 17.51 -14.03 -16.81
N LYS A 37 16.54 -14.78 -17.32
CA LYS A 37 15.28 -14.23 -17.81
C LYS A 37 14.19 -14.37 -16.74
N ILE A 38 13.64 -13.23 -16.30
CA ILE A 38 12.46 -13.19 -15.43
C ILE A 38 11.27 -12.67 -16.21
N THR A 39 10.09 -13.22 -15.93
CA THR A 39 8.85 -12.77 -16.54
C THR A 39 8.32 -11.50 -15.86
N PRO A 40 7.50 -10.68 -16.55
CA PRO A 40 6.81 -9.56 -15.89
C PRO A 40 5.98 -9.98 -14.67
N ALA A 41 5.34 -11.14 -14.72
CA ALA A 41 4.54 -11.66 -13.60
C ALA A 41 5.40 -11.98 -12.36
N GLU A 42 6.57 -12.60 -12.55
CA GLU A 42 7.53 -12.85 -11.48
C GLU A 42 8.09 -11.54 -10.91
N ALA A 43 8.50 -10.63 -11.80
CA ALA A 43 9.02 -9.33 -11.40
C ALA A 43 7.99 -8.50 -10.62
N ARG A 44 6.69 -8.69 -10.83
CA ARG A 44 5.63 -8.02 -10.08
C ARG A 44 5.33 -8.65 -8.71
N GLY A 45 5.66 -9.92 -8.50
CA GLY A 45 5.32 -10.65 -7.27
C GLY A 45 5.70 -9.90 -5.98
N PRO A 46 6.97 -9.49 -5.79
CA PRO A 46 7.42 -8.77 -4.61
C PRO A 46 7.22 -7.25 -4.66
N MET A 47 6.39 -6.69 -5.57
CA MET A 47 6.19 -5.24 -5.67
C MET A 47 5.76 -4.62 -4.33
N GLY A 48 6.17 -3.37 -4.12
CA GLY A 48 5.93 -2.64 -2.88
C GLY A 48 7.00 -2.83 -1.80
N LEU A 49 7.86 -3.86 -1.87
CA LEU A 49 8.99 -4.03 -0.96
C LEU A 49 10.10 -2.99 -1.20
N LEU A 50 10.99 -2.82 -0.22
CA LEU A 50 12.28 -2.16 -0.44
C LEU A 50 13.02 -2.84 -1.60
N LYS A 51 13.61 -2.06 -2.51
CA LYS A 51 14.06 -2.59 -3.81
C LYS A 51 15.15 -3.67 -3.71
N ILE A 52 16.04 -3.58 -2.72
CA ILE A 52 17.03 -4.62 -2.48
C ILE A 52 16.37 -5.92 -1.96
N ASP A 53 15.35 -5.81 -1.12
CA ASP A 53 14.61 -6.98 -0.61
C ASP A 53 13.74 -7.59 -1.71
N HIS A 54 13.23 -6.79 -2.64
CA HIS A 54 12.57 -7.26 -3.84
C HIS A 54 13.52 -8.13 -4.71
N ILE A 55 14.74 -7.64 -4.96
CA ILE A 55 15.76 -8.41 -5.70
C ILE A 55 16.10 -9.72 -4.98
N ARG A 56 16.25 -9.70 -3.65
CA ARG A 56 16.45 -10.93 -2.84
C ARG A 56 15.30 -11.91 -3.01
N ALA A 57 14.06 -11.40 -2.97
CA ALA A 57 12.88 -12.24 -3.14
C ALA A 57 12.83 -12.87 -4.54
N LEU A 58 13.16 -12.14 -5.60
CA LEU A 58 13.27 -12.68 -6.96
C LEU A 58 14.37 -13.74 -7.05
N ALA A 59 15.57 -13.44 -6.54
CA ALA A 59 16.71 -14.36 -6.53
C ALA A 59 16.46 -15.63 -5.71
N ALA A 60 15.48 -15.63 -4.79
CA ALA A 60 15.06 -16.78 -4.00
C ALA A 60 14.06 -17.70 -4.72
N ILE A 61 13.47 -17.27 -5.83
CA ILE A 61 12.57 -18.10 -6.64
C ILE A 61 13.36 -19.29 -7.20
N PRO A 62 12.94 -20.56 -7.01
CA PRO A 62 13.78 -21.74 -7.22
C PRO A 62 14.47 -21.83 -8.58
N HIS A 63 13.74 -21.57 -9.69
CA HIS A 63 14.33 -21.65 -11.03
C HIS A 63 15.24 -20.45 -11.33
N ILE A 64 14.89 -19.24 -10.86
CA ILE A 64 15.72 -18.03 -10.99
C ILE A 64 17.03 -18.24 -10.22
N LYS A 65 16.94 -18.75 -8.99
CA LYS A 65 18.11 -19.06 -8.17
C LYS A 65 19.03 -20.06 -8.87
N ALA A 66 18.48 -21.15 -9.39
CA ALA A 66 19.26 -22.20 -10.07
C ALA A 66 19.97 -21.63 -11.31
N GLU A 67 19.31 -20.81 -12.11
CA GLU A 67 19.90 -20.18 -13.31
C GLU A 67 20.98 -19.16 -12.94
N LEU A 68 20.73 -18.33 -11.88
CA LEU A 68 21.75 -17.42 -11.34
C LEU A 68 23.00 -18.17 -10.88
N GLU A 69 22.85 -19.21 -10.06
CA GLU A 69 23.97 -20.00 -9.52
C GLU A 69 24.76 -20.71 -10.65
N GLN A 70 24.04 -21.18 -11.67
CA GLN A 70 24.69 -21.77 -12.85
C GLN A 70 25.53 -20.73 -13.61
N ASN A 71 24.99 -19.52 -13.84
CA ASN A 71 25.66 -18.46 -14.60
C ASN A 71 26.82 -17.83 -13.81
N LEU A 72 26.69 -17.73 -12.49
CA LEU A 72 27.73 -17.20 -11.58
C LEU A 72 28.83 -18.22 -11.31
N GLY A 73 28.54 -19.54 -11.38
CA GLY A 73 29.46 -20.61 -11.01
C GLY A 73 29.62 -20.81 -9.49
N HIS A 74 28.79 -20.16 -8.67
CA HIS A 74 28.75 -20.28 -7.20
C HIS A 74 27.35 -19.99 -6.66
N ALA A 75 27.11 -20.32 -5.38
CA ALA A 75 25.86 -19.97 -4.72
C ALA A 75 25.70 -18.45 -4.63
N VAL A 76 24.43 -17.97 -4.79
CA VAL A 76 24.11 -16.54 -4.72
C VAL A 76 24.53 -15.95 -3.39
N THR A 77 25.31 -14.87 -3.43
CA THR A 77 25.79 -14.13 -2.26
C THR A 77 25.14 -12.75 -2.14
N ASP A 78 25.30 -12.08 -0.98
CA ASP A 78 24.90 -10.69 -0.82
C ASP A 78 25.64 -9.73 -1.78
N GLY A 79 26.87 -10.09 -2.20
CA GLY A 79 27.61 -9.36 -3.22
C GLY A 79 26.90 -9.36 -4.57
N ASP A 80 26.41 -10.53 -5.00
CA ASP A 80 25.66 -10.66 -6.27
C ASP A 80 24.33 -9.91 -6.21
N ILE A 81 23.65 -9.93 -5.07
CA ILE A 81 22.43 -9.14 -4.84
C ILE A 81 22.72 -7.65 -4.98
N ASN A 82 23.82 -7.15 -4.41
CA ASN A 82 24.21 -5.75 -4.54
C ASN A 82 24.57 -5.38 -5.98
N GLU A 83 25.23 -6.27 -6.74
CA GLU A 83 25.49 -6.03 -8.16
C GLU A 83 24.19 -5.93 -8.98
N LEU A 84 23.23 -6.84 -8.76
CA LEU A 84 21.91 -6.77 -9.37
C LEU A 84 21.20 -5.46 -9.01
N TYR A 85 21.29 -5.05 -7.74
CA TYR A 85 20.71 -3.79 -7.27
C TYR A 85 21.32 -2.57 -7.96
N ASN A 86 22.65 -2.54 -8.15
CA ASN A 86 23.32 -1.43 -8.82
C ASN A 86 22.87 -1.30 -10.31
N VAL A 87 22.70 -2.42 -11.00
CA VAL A 87 22.15 -2.41 -12.38
C VAL A 87 20.70 -1.93 -12.37
N PHE A 88 19.88 -2.46 -11.44
CA PHE A 88 18.49 -2.04 -11.27
C PHE A 88 18.41 -0.53 -11.00
N GLU A 89 19.18 -0.02 -10.04
CA GLU A 89 19.16 1.38 -9.65
C GLU A 89 19.56 2.32 -10.79
N SER A 90 20.62 1.99 -11.54
CA SER A 90 21.04 2.79 -12.68
C SER A 90 19.97 2.84 -13.78
N THR A 91 19.40 1.69 -14.14
CA THR A 91 18.31 1.61 -15.13
C THR A 91 17.06 2.38 -14.67
N LEU A 92 16.70 2.23 -13.40
CA LEU A 92 15.55 2.94 -12.84
C LEU A 92 15.77 4.45 -12.89
N LEU A 93 16.91 4.94 -12.40
CA LEU A 93 17.22 6.38 -12.35
C LEU A 93 17.24 7.05 -13.73
N GLU A 94 17.62 6.34 -14.78
CA GLU A 94 17.59 6.84 -16.17
C GLU A 94 16.15 7.06 -16.67
N ASN A 95 15.22 6.22 -16.24
CA ASN A 95 13.85 6.20 -16.75
C ASN A 95 12.80 6.79 -15.78
N LEU A 96 13.17 7.01 -14.54
CA LEU A 96 12.24 7.30 -13.43
C LEU A 96 11.34 8.52 -13.71
N VAL A 97 11.89 9.61 -14.27
CA VAL A 97 11.14 10.82 -14.62
C VAL A 97 10.15 10.55 -15.75
N ALA A 98 10.51 9.74 -16.74
CA ALA A 98 9.62 9.41 -17.85
C ALA A 98 8.38 8.62 -17.41
N TYR A 99 8.50 7.84 -16.34
CA TYR A 99 7.39 7.07 -15.75
C TYR A 99 6.70 7.81 -14.58
N SER A 100 7.06 9.04 -14.26
CA SER A 100 6.49 9.80 -13.13
C SER A 100 5.32 10.70 -13.55
N THR A 101 4.53 10.28 -14.54
CA THR A 101 3.27 10.94 -14.89
C THR A 101 2.23 10.68 -13.79
N VAL A 102 1.55 11.72 -13.32
CA VAL A 102 0.46 11.61 -12.35
C VAL A 102 -0.70 10.87 -12.98
N LYS A 103 -1.23 9.89 -12.26
CA LYS A 103 -2.36 9.07 -12.73
C LYS A 103 -3.65 9.89 -12.82
N PRO A 104 -4.59 9.47 -13.68
CA PRO A 104 -5.90 10.10 -13.77
C PRO A 104 -6.60 10.25 -12.41
N TYR A 105 -7.25 11.37 -12.19
CA TYR A 105 -8.08 11.71 -11.03
C TYR A 105 -7.33 11.89 -9.69
N VAL A 106 -6.00 11.74 -9.65
CA VAL A 106 -5.22 11.89 -8.40
C VAL A 106 -5.24 13.32 -7.90
N THR A 107 -5.01 14.29 -8.78
CA THR A 107 -4.98 15.72 -8.42
C THR A 107 -6.32 16.20 -7.92
N GLU A 108 -7.39 15.87 -8.60
CA GLU A 108 -8.77 16.24 -8.24
C GLU A 108 -9.17 15.61 -6.90
N THR A 109 -8.79 14.35 -6.68
CA THR A 109 -9.07 13.66 -5.42
C THR A 109 -8.30 14.28 -4.27
N VAL A 110 -7.01 14.57 -4.44
CA VAL A 110 -6.17 15.23 -3.43
C VAL A 110 -6.72 16.61 -3.08
N ASP A 111 -7.13 17.40 -4.06
CA ASP A 111 -7.74 18.70 -3.83
C ASP A 111 -9.06 18.60 -3.06
N ALA A 112 -9.89 17.61 -3.38
CA ALA A 112 -11.13 17.33 -2.66
C ALA A 112 -10.88 16.95 -1.20
N LEU A 113 -9.87 16.11 -0.91
CA LEU A 113 -9.48 15.73 0.45
C LEU A 113 -8.93 16.93 1.23
N ARG A 114 -8.06 17.73 0.62
CA ARG A 114 -7.50 18.94 1.24
C ARG A 114 -8.56 19.97 1.56
N SER A 115 -9.59 20.10 0.72
CA SER A 115 -10.73 21.01 0.98
C SER A 115 -11.51 20.64 2.25
N GLN A 116 -11.41 19.38 2.69
CA GLN A 116 -11.98 18.85 3.93
C GLN A 116 -11.01 18.96 5.13
N GLY A 117 -9.80 19.53 4.94
CA GLY A 117 -8.79 19.65 5.98
C GLY A 117 -8.00 18.36 6.21
N ILE A 118 -8.02 17.42 5.27
CA ILE A 118 -7.30 16.14 5.36
C ILE A 118 -5.86 16.34 4.85
N CYS A 119 -4.87 15.97 5.65
CA CYS A 119 -3.46 15.99 5.28
C CYS A 119 -3.14 14.85 4.28
N ILE A 120 -2.18 15.10 3.42
CA ILE A 120 -1.74 14.14 2.40
C ILE A 120 -0.33 13.68 2.73
N GLY A 121 -0.20 12.46 3.24
CA GLY A 121 1.08 11.79 3.42
C GLY A 121 1.41 10.87 2.24
N SER A 122 2.65 10.39 2.21
CA SER A 122 3.02 9.33 1.28
C SER A 122 4.12 8.42 1.82
N THR A 123 4.10 7.15 1.39
CA THR A 123 5.15 6.17 1.61
C THR A 123 5.64 5.63 0.27
N SER A 124 6.91 5.29 0.17
CA SER A 124 7.46 4.71 -1.06
C SER A 124 8.46 3.60 -0.77
N GLY A 125 8.42 2.54 -1.58
CA GLY A 125 9.49 1.54 -1.64
C GLY A 125 10.74 2.02 -2.38
N TYR A 126 10.73 3.24 -2.92
CA TYR A 126 11.92 3.92 -3.45
C TYR A 126 12.78 4.48 -2.31
N THR A 127 14.07 4.70 -2.61
CA THR A 127 14.97 5.43 -1.72
C THR A 127 14.72 6.94 -1.79
N ARG A 128 15.19 7.68 -0.79
CA ARG A 128 15.13 9.15 -0.80
C ARG A 128 15.77 9.72 -2.07
N ALA A 129 16.92 9.20 -2.48
CA ALA A 129 17.61 9.67 -3.69
C ALA A 129 16.80 9.46 -4.98
N MET A 130 16.02 8.38 -5.06
CA MET A 130 15.08 8.14 -6.17
C MET A 130 13.92 9.13 -6.12
N MET A 131 13.33 9.33 -4.94
CA MET A 131 12.19 10.24 -4.76
C MET A 131 12.54 11.69 -5.06
N ASP A 132 13.72 12.16 -4.66
CA ASP A 132 14.19 13.53 -4.93
C ASP A 132 14.28 13.85 -6.43
N ARG A 133 14.43 12.82 -7.28
CA ARG A 133 14.42 13.00 -8.73
C ARG A 133 13.05 13.28 -9.31
N ILE A 134 11.99 12.76 -8.69
CA ILE A 134 10.63 12.83 -9.28
C ILE A 134 9.72 13.82 -8.56
N THR A 135 9.93 14.09 -7.28
CA THR A 135 9.03 14.94 -6.48
C THR A 135 8.78 16.30 -7.11
N SER A 136 9.86 16.99 -7.55
CA SER A 136 9.74 18.29 -8.22
C SER A 136 9.04 18.21 -9.57
N HIS A 137 9.19 17.11 -10.31
CA HIS A 137 8.53 16.88 -11.59
C HIS A 137 7.04 16.61 -11.39
N VAL A 138 6.70 15.78 -10.42
CA VAL A 138 5.33 15.40 -10.07
C VAL A 138 4.55 16.58 -9.45
N ALA A 139 5.22 17.42 -8.63
CA ALA A 139 4.63 18.62 -8.07
C ALA A 139 4.15 19.62 -9.16
N LYS A 140 4.87 19.73 -10.28
CA LYS A 140 4.47 20.56 -11.43
C LYS A 140 3.22 20.04 -12.13
N GLN A 141 2.88 18.76 -11.91
CA GLN A 141 1.67 18.12 -12.42
C GLN A 141 0.50 18.20 -11.42
N GLY A 142 0.69 18.86 -10.26
CA GLY A 142 -0.35 19.12 -9.26
C GLY A 142 -0.36 18.14 -8.08
N TYR A 143 0.53 17.15 -8.01
CA TYR A 143 0.60 16.25 -6.87
C TYR A 143 1.86 16.50 -6.03
N ALA A 144 1.64 16.99 -4.82
CA ALA A 144 2.69 17.22 -3.82
C ALA A 144 2.16 16.85 -2.43
N PRO A 145 2.53 15.72 -1.84
CA PRO A 145 2.14 15.35 -0.48
C PRO A 145 2.81 16.26 0.56
N ASP A 146 2.15 16.42 1.71
CA ASP A 146 2.65 17.24 2.83
C ASP A 146 3.81 16.55 3.54
N CYS A 147 3.85 15.21 3.49
CA CYS A 147 4.94 14.38 4.01
C CYS A 147 5.21 13.22 3.06
N CYS A 148 6.48 12.88 2.85
CA CYS A 148 6.91 11.73 2.06
C CYS A 148 7.99 10.96 2.81
N VAL A 149 7.71 9.69 3.15
CA VAL A 149 8.65 8.80 3.83
C VAL A 149 9.08 7.67 2.90
N CYS A 150 10.39 7.50 2.75
CA CYS A 150 11.01 6.48 1.92
C CYS A 150 11.43 5.26 2.73
N ALA A 151 11.53 4.10 2.06
CA ALA A 151 11.85 2.84 2.73
C ALA A 151 13.24 2.81 3.38
N ASP A 152 14.20 3.59 2.88
CA ASP A 152 15.56 3.74 3.44
C ASP A 152 15.64 4.72 4.61
N GLU A 153 14.56 5.40 4.97
CA GLU A 153 14.48 6.32 6.10
C GLU A 153 13.96 5.68 7.39
N VAL A 154 13.66 4.39 7.35
CA VAL A 154 13.13 3.61 8.47
C VAL A 154 13.90 2.31 8.65
N SER A 155 13.83 1.72 9.83
CA SER A 155 14.56 0.48 10.13
C SER A 155 14.07 -0.73 9.31
N ARG A 156 12.81 -0.74 8.89
CA ARG A 156 12.21 -1.78 8.05
C ARG A 156 11.13 -1.17 7.17
N GLY A 157 11.17 -1.45 5.87
CA GLY A 157 10.12 -1.12 4.93
C GLY A 157 8.88 -2.03 5.08
N ARG A 158 7.97 -1.95 4.11
CA ARG A 158 6.76 -2.79 4.05
C ARG A 158 7.09 -4.28 4.17
N PRO A 159 6.22 -5.04 4.81
CA PRO A 159 4.90 -4.74 5.35
C PRO A 159 4.91 -4.16 6.79
N TYR A 160 6.04 -3.74 7.31
CA TYR A 160 6.14 -3.14 8.64
C TYR A 160 5.59 -1.71 8.65
N PRO A 161 5.00 -1.22 9.76
CA PRO A 161 4.27 0.04 9.81
C PRO A 161 5.14 1.29 9.97
N TYR A 162 6.46 1.17 9.93
CA TYR A 162 7.36 2.25 10.33
C TYR A 162 7.26 3.51 9.45
N MET A 163 7.05 3.36 8.14
CA MET A 163 6.85 4.52 7.27
C MET A 163 5.51 5.21 7.55
N MET A 164 4.45 4.43 7.84
CA MET A 164 3.15 4.97 8.25
C MET A 164 3.26 5.74 9.56
N TRP A 165 3.90 5.15 10.59
CA TRP A 165 4.08 5.80 11.89
C TRP A 165 4.94 7.07 11.80
N LYS A 166 5.97 7.07 10.95
CA LYS A 166 6.78 8.27 10.68
C LYS A 166 5.96 9.36 10.02
N ASN A 167 5.15 9.02 8.98
CA ASN A 167 4.19 9.97 8.38
C ASN A 167 3.24 10.55 9.44
N MET A 168 2.64 9.71 10.27
CA MET A 168 1.72 10.14 11.33
C MET A 168 2.41 11.11 12.31
N SER A 169 3.65 10.82 12.70
CA SER A 169 4.43 11.69 13.57
C SER A 169 4.73 13.05 12.93
N GLU A 170 5.11 13.08 11.66
CA GLU A 170 5.41 14.30 10.92
C GLU A 170 4.14 15.16 10.66
N LEU A 171 2.98 14.50 10.56
CA LEU A 171 1.68 15.15 10.35
C LEU A 171 0.94 15.47 11.67
N ASP A 172 1.56 15.21 12.82
CA ASP A 172 0.99 15.40 14.18
C ASP A 172 -0.31 14.63 14.42
N ILE A 173 -0.37 13.37 13.94
CA ILE A 173 -1.54 12.49 14.06
C ILE A 173 -1.23 11.34 15.02
N ALA A 174 -1.95 11.28 16.13
CA ALA A 174 -1.70 10.31 17.19
C ALA A 174 -2.56 9.02 17.09
N ASP A 175 -3.71 9.07 16.42
CA ASP A 175 -4.66 7.93 16.34
C ASP A 175 -4.62 7.31 14.93
N PRO A 176 -4.07 6.11 14.75
CA PRO A 176 -4.00 5.46 13.44
C PRO A 176 -5.39 5.19 12.82
N ARG A 177 -6.45 5.11 13.63
CA ARG A 177 -7.82 4.96 13.13
C ARG A 177 -8.36 6.21 12.41
N ARG A 178 -7.62 7.32 12.47
CA ARG A 178 -7.90 8.57 11.75
C ARG A 178 -7.05 8.71 10.49
N VAL A 179 -6.39 7.62 10.07
CA VAL A 179 -5.50 7.57 8.91
C VAL A 179 -5.98 6.50 7.95
N VAL A 180 -5.91 6.81 6.67
CA VAL A 180 -6.20 5.85 5.59
C VAL A 180 -4.91 5.63 4.79
N LYS A 181 -4.49 4.38 4.64
CA LYS A 181 -3.46 3.96 3.70
C LYS A 181 -4.11 3.63 2.36
N VAL A 182 -3.63 4.24 1.29
CA VAL A 182 -4.05 3.94 -0.09
C VAL A 182 -2.86 3.40 -0.86
N GLY A 183 -3.05 2.25 -1.52
CA GLY A 183 -1.98 1.63 -2.28
C GLY A 183 -2.48 0.66 -3.35
N ASP A 184 -1.57 0.18 -4.16
CA ASP A 184 -1.83 -0.64 -5.35
C ASP A 184 -1.22 -2.05 -5.26
N THR A 185 -0.59 -2.38 -4.13
CA THR A 185 0.03 -3.69 -3.88
C THR A 185 -0.45 -4.34 -2.60
N VAL A 186 -0.33 -5.66 -2.51
CA VAL A 186 -0.53 -6.44 -1.27
C VAL A 186 0.36 -5.91 -0.13
N SER A 187 1.58 -5.44 -0.45
CA SER A 187 2.51 -4.87 0.53
C SER A 187 2.00 -3.56 1.15
N ASP A 188 1.30 -2.73 0.37
CA ASP A 188 0.66 -1.51 0.87
C ASP A 188 -0.47 -1.82 1.84
N ILE A 189 -1.34 -2.75 1.46
CA ILE A 189 -2.45 -3.16 2.32
C ILE A 189 -1.92 -3.68 3.66
N ARG A 190 -0.93 -4.57 3.62
CA ARG A 190 -0.31 -5.11 4.83
C ARG A 190 0.41 -4.06 5.67
N GLU A 191 0.99 -3.03 5.06
CA GLU A 191 1.58 -1.88 5.76
C GLU A 191 0.51 -1.13 6.56
N GLY A 192 -0.63 -0.81 5.93
CA GLY A 192 -1.76 -0.14 6.59
C GLY A 192 -2.38 -0.97 7.71
N VAL A 193 -2.63 -2.27 7.46
CA VAL A 193 -3.10 -3.21 8.48
C VAL A 193 -2.13 -3.28 9.67
N SER A 194 -0.82 -3.38 9.41
CA SER A 194 0.21 -3.40 10.46
C SER A 194 0.26 -2.10 11.26
N ALA A 195 -0.13 -0.98 10.65
CA ALA A 195 -0.19 0.33 11.31
C ALA A 195 -1.49 0.57 12.11
N ASP A 196 -2.45 -0.35 12.09
CA ASP A 196 -3.82 -0.20 12.64
C ASP A 196 -4.59 0.97 11.98
N ALA A 197 -4.28 1.28 10.71
CA ALA A 197 -4.93 2.29 9.88
C ALA A 197 -6.01 1.64 8.98
N TRP A 198 -6.91 2.46 8.45
CA TRP A 198 -7.81 2.03 7.36
C TRP A 198 -7.02 1.78 6.09
N THR A 199 -7.43 0.78 5.30
CA THR A 199 -6.71 0.37 4.11
C THR A 199 -7.61 0.36 2.89
N VAL A 200 -7.13 0.99 1.81
CA VAL A 200 -7.83 1.08 0.52
C VAL A 200 -6.91 0.60 -0.60
N GLY A 201 -7.33 -0.45 -1.29
CA GLY A 201 -6.67 -0.91 -2.51
C GLY A 201 -7.21 -0.20 -3.75
N VAL A 202 -6.33 0.25 -4.67
CA VAL A 202 -6.70 0.86 -5.95
C VAL A 202 -6.40 -0.09 -7.09
N VAL A 203 -7.40 -0.41 -7.92
CA VAL A 203 -7.28 -1.44 -8.96
C VAL A 203 -6.74 -0.90 -10.27
N MET A 204 -7.36 0.15 -10.83
CA MET A 204 -6.96 0.67 -12.13
C MET A 204 -5.59 1.33 -12.08
N GLY A 205 -4.71 0.91 -12.97
CA GLY A 205 -3.32 1.35 -13.02
C GLY A 205 -2.46 0.82 -11.88
N SER A 206 -2.90 -0.23 -11.18
CA SER A 206 -2.13 -0.90 -10.14
C SER A 206 -1.06 -1.83 -10.71
N SER A 207 -0.02 -2.08 -9.93
CA SER A 207 0.94 -3.14 -10.17
C SER A 207 0.29 -4.53 -10.18
N GLU A 208 -0.74 -4.73 -9.34
CA GLU A 208 -1.48 -6.00 -9.24
C GLU A 208 -2.31 -6.28 -10.50
N LEU A 209 -2.93 -5.27 -11.13
CA LEU A 209 -3.60 -5.38 -12.42
C LEU A 209 -2.58 -5.56 -13.54
N GLY A 210 -1.48 -4.81 -13.50
CA GLY A 210 -0.31 -4.96 -14.35
C GLY A 210 -0.48 -4.51 -15.80
N LEU A 211 -1.49 -3.72 -16.10
CA LEU A 211 -1.77 -3.18 -17.43
C LEU A 211 -1.46 -1.68 -17.50
N ASN A 212 -0.94 -1.21 -18.65
CA ASN A 212 -0.87 0.20 -18.96
C ASN A 212 -2.20 0.71 -19.55
N GLU A 213 -2.29 2.03 -19.79
CA GLU A 213 -3.51 2.64 -20.29
C GLU A 213 -3.91 2.14 -21.70
N ASP A 214 -2.94 1.93 -22.59
CA ASP A 214 -3.20 1.41 -23.94
C ASP A 214 -3.68 -0.04 -23.88
N GLU A 215 -3.08 -0.86 -23.02
CA GLU A 215 -3.50 -2.25 -22.80
C GLU A 215 -4.91 -2.33 -22.22
N VAL A 216 -5.26 -1.43 -21.28
CA VAL A 216 -6.63 -1.34 -20.73
C VAL A 216 -7.64 -0.97 -21.81
N GLN A 217 -7.27 -0.10 -22.77
CA GLN A 217 -8.16 0.26 -23.87
C GLN A 217 -8.28 -0.84 -24.93
N ALA A 218 -7.25 -1.66 -25.10
CA ALA A 218 -7.20 -2.74 -26.09
C ALA A 218 -7.84 -4.05 -25.63
N ILE A 219 -7.85 -4.31 -24.32
CA ILE A 219 -8.40 -5.56 -23.75
C ILE A 219 -9.93 -5.59 -23.82
N SER A 220 -10.52 -6.76 -23.96
CA SER A 220 -11.98 -6.89 -23.92
C SER A 220 -12.54 -6.57 -22.53
N SER A 221 -13.76 -6.04 -22.48
CA SER A 221 -14.44 -5.71 -21.22
C SER A 221 -14.59 -6.93 -20.29
N GLU A 222 -14.75 -8.12 -20.86
CA GLU A 222 -14.88 -9.37 -20.11
C GLU A 222 -13.57 -9.77 -19.46
N GLU A 223 -12.47 -9.72 -20.21
CA GLU A 223 -11.13 -10.02 -19.69
C GLU A 223 -10.69 -8.99 -18.63
N LEU A 224 -10.94 -7.70 -18.89
CA LEU A 224 -10.66 -6.65 -17.92
C LEU A 224 -11.42 -6.88 -16.61
N LEU A 225 -12.72 -7.22 -16.71
CA LEU A 225 -13.54 -7.52 -15.53
C LEU A 225 -13.00 -8.72 -14.74
N ALA A 226 -12.56 -9.77 -15.42
CA ALA A 226 -11.97 -10.94 -14.78
C ALA A 226 -10.65 -10.61 -14.05
N LEU A 227 -9.78 -9.80 -14.67
CA LEU A 227 -8.53 -9.34 -14.04
C LEU A 227 -8.80 -8.43 -12.84
N LYS A 228 -9.72 -7.48 -12.98
CA LYS A 228 -10.15 -6.62 -11.87
C LYS A 228 -10.65 -7.44 -10.70
N LYS A 229 -11.56 -8.40 -10.94
CA LYS A 229 -12.10 -9.27 -9.89
C LYS A 229 -10.99 -9.99 -9.13
N LYS A 230 -10.00 -10.55 -9.83
CA LYS A 230 -8.84 -11.19 -9.21
C LYS A 230 -8.02 -10.21 -8.36
N THR A 231 -7.86 -8.98 -8.82
CA THR A 231 -7.15 -7.93 -8.07
C THR A 231 -7.93 -7.52 -6.81
N PHE A 232 -9.26 -7.37 -6.91
CA PHE A 232 -10.13 -7.13 -5.75
C PHE A 232 -9.98 -8.23 -4.70
N GLU A 233 -10.08 -9.50 -5.12
CA GLU A 233 -9.94 -10.66 -4.23
C GLU A 233 -8.59 -10.63 -3.50
N ARG A 234 -7.49 -10.37 -4.20
CA ARG A 234 -6.15 -10.28 -3.61
C ARG A 234 -6.00 -9.17 -2.56
N PHE A 235 -6.59 -8.01 -2.79
CA PHE A 235 -6.55 -6.92 -1.82
C PHE A 235 -7.37 -7.24 -0.57
N TYR A 236 -8.57 -7.81 -0.71
CA TYR A 236 -9.36 -8.25 0.43
C TYR A 236 -8.69 -9.39 1.21
N GLU A 237 -8.07 -10.35 0.53
CA GLU A 237 -7.26 -11.40 1.18
C GLU A 237 -6.04 -10.84 1.92
N ALA A 238 -5.47 -9.73 1.46
CA ALA A 238 -4.40 -9.02 2.15
C ALA A 238 -4.87 -8.24 3.38
N GLY A 239 -6.18 -8.04 3.56
CA GLY A 239 -6.81 -7.33 4.67
C GLY A 239 -7.28 -5.91 4.35
N ALA A 240 -7.52 -5.58 3.08
CA ALA A 240 -8.08 -4.28 2.72
C ALA A 240 -9.48 -4.09 3.33
N ASP A 241 -9.72 -2.92 3.92
CA ASP A 241 -11.06 -2.54 4.39
C ASP A 241 -11.96 -2.15 3.21
N TYR A 242 -11.37 -1.53 2.20
CA TYR A 242 -12.04 -1.13 0.96
C TYR A 242 -11.13 -1.40 -0.25
N VAL A 243 -11.78 -1.61 -1.39
CA VAL A 243 -11.10 -1.68 -2.69
C VAL A 243 -11.90 -0.82 -3.67
N ILE A 244 -11.22 0.08 -4.35
CA ILE A 244 -11.80 1.01 -5.33
C ILE A 244 -11.27 0.74 -6.74
N ASP A 245 -12.08 1.04 -7.73
CA ASP A 245 -11.63 0.97 -9.12
C ASP A 245 -10.55 2.04 -9.40
N ASP A 246 -10.84 3.29 -9.11
CA ASP A 246 -9.91 4.41 -9.28
C ASP A 246 -10.11 5.51 -8.22
N MET A 247 -9.29 6.54 -8.27
CA MET A 247 -9.23 7.59 -7.26
C MET A 247 -10.54 8.39 -7.10
N ARG A 248 -11.44 8.39 -8.09
CA ARG A 248 -12.74 9.10 -8.00
C ARG A 248 -13.63 8.56 -6.88
N GLU A 249 -13.47 7.30 -6.51
CA GLU A 249 -14.29 6.67 -5.48
C GLU A 249 -13.78 6.97 -4.06
N LEU A 250 -12.51 7.38 -3.91
CA LEU A 250 -11.88 7.57 -2.60
C LEU A 250 -12.61 8.57 -1.69
N PRO A 251 -13.07 9.75 -2.16
CA PRO A 251 -13.82 10.67 -1.30
C PRO A 251 -15.07 10.04 -0.68
N GLY A 252 -15.80 9.23 -1.44
CA GLY A 252 -16.97 8.50 -0.94
C GLY A 252 -16.61 7.43 0.10
N VAL A 253 -15.46 6.76 -0.06
CA VAL A 253 -14.94 5.83 0.94
C VAL A 253 -14.56 6.56 2.23
N ILE A 254 -13.91 7.73 2.14
CA ILE A 254 -13.59 8.56 3.31
C ILE A 254 -14.86 8.96 4.08
N GLU A 255 -15.93 9.31 3.39
CA GLU A 255 -17.22 9.63 4.03
C GLU A 255 -17.78 8.41 4.78
N GLN A 256 -17.77 7.22 4.16
CA GLN A 256 -18.20 5.97 4.82
C GLN A 256 -17.39 5.66 6.07
N ILE A 257 -16.06 5.82 6.01
CA ILE A 257 -15.19 5.64 7.18
C ILE A 257 -15.52 6.66 8.26
N ASN A 258 -15.74 7.91 7.91
CA ASN A 258 -16.11 8.96 8.85
C ASN A 258 -17.46 8.66 9.53
N ASP A 259 -18.43 8.09 8.81
CA ASP A 259 -19.71 7.64 9.40
C ASP A 259 -19.48 6.52 10.41
N GLN A 260 -18.69 5.50 10.06
CA GLN A 260 -18.32 4.43 10.99
C GLN A 260 -17.59 4.96 12.23
N LEU A 261 -16.66 5.91 12.08
CA LEU A 261 -15.95 6.52 13.20
C LEU A 261 -16.90 7.29 14.15
N ARG A 262 -17.95 7.92 13.60
CA ARG A 262 -19.01 8.59 14.38
C ARG A 262 -19.85 7.59 15.18
N GLU A 263 -20.22 6.48 14.55
CA GLU A 263 -20.96 5.40 15.23
C GLU A 263 -20.13 4.70 16.30
N MET A 264 -18.83 4.62 16.14
CA MET A 264 -17.88 4.05 17.11
C MET A 264 -17.61 5.00 18.29
N GLU A 265 -18.04 6.27 18.26
CA GLU A 265 -17.91 7.16 19.40
C GLU A 265 -18.79 6.65 20.56
N PRO A 266 -18.23 6.51 21.77
CA PRO A 266 -19.01 6.07 22.90
C PRO A 266 -20.08 7.11 23.20
N HIS A 267 -21.36 6.73 23.10
CA HIS A 267 -22.46 7.56 23.56
C HIS A 267 -22.26 7.87 25.06
N LYS A 268 -22.16 9.15 25.41
CA LYS A 268 -22.17 9.57 26.81
C LYS A 268 -23.55 9.26 27.37
N LEU A 269 -23.64 8.20 28.17
CA LEU A 269 -24.81 7.96 28.97
C LEU A 269 -24.92 9.09 30.02
N LEU A 270 -25.90 9.95 29.86
CA LEU A 270 -26.22 11.03 30.81
C LEU A 270 -27.01 10.53 32.05
N THR A 271 -27.26 9.23 32.16
CA THR A 271 -27.93 8.58 33.29
C THR A 271 -26.93 7.86 34.18
N PRO A 272 -27.12 7.82 35.50
CA PRO A 272 -26.31 7.00 36.39
C PRO A 272 -26.51 5.51 36.03
N GLY A 273 -25.46 4.91 35.47
CA GLY A 273 -25.44 3.52 35.02
C GLY A 273 -24.01 3.10 34.65
N PRO A 274 -23.76 1.86 34.24
CA PRO A 274 -22.45 1.40 33.89
C PRO A 274 -21.91 2.26 32.72
N LEU A 275 -20.82 2.97 33.01
CA LEU A 275 -20.16 3.92 32.13
C LEU A 275 -19.57 3.22 30.89
N THR A 276 -19.27 4.03 29.88
CA THR A 276 -18.60 3.66 28.67
C THR A 276 -17.46 2.66 28.88
N THR A 277 -17.69 1.43 28.49
CA THR A 277 -16.69 0.35 28.57
C THR A 277 -15.67 0.46 27.43
N ARG A 278 -14.42 0.03 27.69
CA ARG A 278 -13.39 -0.05 26.67
C ARG A 278 -13.84 -0.95 25.51
N ARG A 279 -13.34 -0.69 24.28
CA ARG A 279 -13.65 -1.46 23.06
C ARG A 279 -13.50 -2.98 23.27
N SER A 280 -12.45 -3.42 23.98
CA SER A 280 -12.23 -4.83 24.34
C SER A 280 -13.38 -5.45 25.15
N VAL A 281 -13.99 -4.67 26.03
CA VAL A 281 -15.16 -5.13 26.81
C VAL A 281 -16.42 -5.16 25.95
N LYS A 282 -16.59 -4.19 25.04
CA LYS A 282 -17.69 -4.19 24.06
C LYS A 282 -17.60 -5.35 23.08
N LEU A 283 -16.40 -5.69 22.62
CA LEU A 283 -16.14 -6.85 21.76
C LEU A 283 -16.43 -8.17 22.48
N ALA A 284 -16.09 -8.26 23.79
CA ALA A 284 -16.44 -9.41 24.62
C ALA A 284 -17.96 -9.52 24.85
N GLN A 285 -18.69 -8.39 24.85
CA GLN A 285 -20.15 -8.35 24.96
C GLN A 285 -20.86 -8.71 23.64
N LEU A 286 -20.19 -8.56 22.48
CA LEU A 286 -20.69 -9.02 21.17
C LEU A 286 -20.55 -10.53 20.98
N ALA A 287 -19.69 -11.22 21.73
CA ALA A 287 -19.77 -12.65 21.90
C ALA A 287 -21.00 -12.92 22.79
N ASP A 288 -22.07 -13.33 22.15
CA ASP A 288 -23.44 -13.49 22.64
C ASP A 288 -23.53 -14.26 23.97
N HIS A 289 -23.26 -13.57 25.07
CA HIS A 289 -23.42 -14.10 26.43
C HIS A 289 -24.79 -13.67 26.95
N CYS A 290 -25.82 -14.34 26.48
CA CYS A 290 -27.12 -14.15 27.12
C CYS A 290 -27.17 -14.87 28.48
N THR A 291 -28.08 -14.43 29.35
CA THR A 291 -28.27 -14.99 30.70
C THR A 291 -28.61 -16.50 30.73
N TRP A 292 -28.83 -17.11 29.57
CA TRP A 292 -29.12 -18.54 29.39
C TRP A 292 -27.88 -19.33 28.92
N ASP A 293 -26.75 -18.65 28.65
CA ASP A 293 -25.50 -19.29 28.29
C ASP A 293 -24.89 -20.00 29.51
N ASP A 294 -24.54 -21.27 29.36
CA ASP A 294 -23.97 -22.08 30.46
C ASP A 294 -22.60 -21.54 30.92
N ALA A 295 -21.86 -20.82 30.04
CA ALA A 295 -20.63 -20.12 30.42
C ALA A 295 -20.92 -18.92 31.36
N TYR A 296 -21.98 -18.16 31.09
CA TYR A 296 -22.40 -17.05 31.94
C TYR A 296 -22.94 -17.52 33.31
N LYS A 297 -23.71 -18.61 33.32
CA LYS A 297 -24.20 -19.23 34.57
C LYS A 297 -23.06 -19.69 35.48
N LYS A 298 -21.98 -20.25 34.90
CA LYS A 298 -20.80 -20.65 35.67
C LYS A 298 -20.05 -19.47 36.30
N LEU A 299 -20.07 -18.30 35.67
CA LEU A 299 -19.45 -17.07 36.18
C LEU A 299 -20.23 -16.38 37.28
N THR A 300 -21.57 -16.56 37.31
CA THR A 300 -22.47 -15.86 38.26
C THR A 300 -22.83 -16.68 39.47
N VAL A 301 -22.52 -17.97 39.51
CA VAL A 301 -22.89 -18.91 40.57
C VAL A 301 -21.65 -19.47 41.32
N GLY A 302 -20.45 -18.98 40.99
CA GLY A 302 -19.17 -19.37 41.63
C GLY A 302 -18.79 -18.50 42.81
#